data_dad49ab9900a300ab5d9a9a5cfb7f21f
#
_entry.id   dad49ab9900a300ab5d9a9a5cfb7f21f
#
_cell.length_a   1.000
_cell.length_b   1.000
_cell.length_c   1.000
_cell.angle_alpha   90.00
_cell.angle_beta   90.00
_cell.angle_gamma   90.00
#
_symmetry.space_group_name_H-M   'P 1'
#
loop_
_entity.id
_entity.type
_entity.pdbx_description
1 polymer ?
#
loop_
_entity_poly.entity_id
_entity_poly.type
_entity_poly.pdbx_seq_one_letter_code
_entity_poly.pdbx_strand_id
1 'polypeptide(L)'
;MCDLAVASEAATFALPGATVGVFCSTPAVGVARNIGRKRVMELLLTGQPIDARTAQAWGLINRVVPAEALDAELRRFTDLIVARSAATIALGKRTFYRQIGDSLEAAYDIASEAMACNMSYEDAAAGIDAFLGKRPMDWPSG
;
A
#
# COMPACT_ATOMS: atom_id res chain seq x y z
N MET A 1 -2.78 -9.42 2.49
CA MET A 1 -2.15 -8.32 1.73
C MET A 1 -1.86 -7.19 2.68
N CYS A 2 -0.69 -6.55 2.52
CA CYS A 2 -0.29 -5.37 3.29
C CYS A 2 -0.38 -4.14 2.37
N ASP A 3 -0.58 -2.96 2.96
CA ASP A 3 -0.59 -1.70 2.21
C ASP A 3 0.81 -1.35 1.68
N LEU A 4 1.83 -1.66 2.47
CA LEU A 4 3.23 -1.43 2.15
C LEU A 4 4.06 -2.68 2.43
N ALA A 5 5.14 -2.86 1.67
CA ALA A 5 6.07 -3.96 1.85
C ALA A 5 7.51 -3.51 1.63
N VAL A 6 8.38 -3.93 2.54
CA VAL A 6 9.84 -3.76 2.44
C VAL A 6 10.47 -5.15 2.44
N ALA A 7 11.46 -5.38 1.61
CA ALA A 7 12.18 -6.65 1.55
C ALA A 7 13.68 -6.45 1.61
N SER A 8 14.39 -7.47 2.11
CA SER A 8 15.84 -7.51 1.96
C SER A 8 16.22 -7.84 0.51
N GLU A 9 17.44 -7.46 0.10
CA GLU A 9 17.98 -7.78 -1.24
C GLU A 9 18.05 -9.29 -1.51
N ALA A 10 18.12 -10.11 -0.45
CA ALA A 10 18.18 -11.57 -0.55
C ALA A 10 16.79 -12.23 -0.68
N ALA A 11 15.70 -11.46 -0.56
CA ALA A 11 14.35 -12.02 -0.64
C ALA A 11 13.99 -12.44 -2.06
N THR A 12 13.21 -13.53 -2.16
CA THR A 12 12.63 -14.00 -3.43
C THR A 12 11.13 -14.19 -3.28
N PHE A 13 10.42 -14.09 -4.40
CA PHE A 13 8.95 -14.17 -4.44
C PHE A 13 8.53 -15.16 -5.53
N ALA A 14 7.65 -16.11 -5.21
CA ALA A 14 7.19 -17.12 -6.15
C ALA A 14 5.73 -17.52 -5.90
N LEU A 15 5.09 -18.06 -6.95
CA LEU A 15 3.80 -18.74 -6.88
C LEU A 15 3.97 -20.17 -7.46
N PRO A 16 4.64 -21.09 -6.73
CA PRO A 16 5.21 -22.31 -7.29
C PRO A 16 4.19 -23.46 -7.44
N GLY A 17 2.90 -23.27 -7.16
CA GLY A 17 1.90 -24.33 -7.15
C GLY A 17 1.85 -25.16 -8.42
N ALA A 18 2.03 -24.55 -9.60
CA ALA A 18 2.02 -25.24 -10.88
C ALA A 18 3.12 -26.32 -10.99
N THR A 19 4.23 -26.17 -10.29
CA THR A 19 5.34 -27.15 -10.29
C THR A 19 4.99 -28.45 -9.55
N VAL A 20 3.94 -28.43 -8.72
CA VAL A 20 3.46 -29.59 -7.95
C VAL A 20 2.01 -29.96 -8.30
N GLY A 21 1.51 -29.48 -9.43
CA GLY A 21 0.15 -29.81 -9.91
C GLY A 21 -0.99 -29.06 -9.23
N VAL A 22 -0.68 -27.97 -8.50
CA VAL A 22 -1.68 -27.13 -7.82
C VAL A 22 -1.56 -25.70 -8.36
N PHE A 23 -2.68 -25.11 -8.76
CA PHE A 23 -2.66 -23.70 -9.18
C PHE A 23 -2.81 -22.78 -7.96
N CYS A 24 -1.93 -21.78 -7.84
CA CYS A 24 -1.94 -20.81 -6.72
C CYS A 24 -3.12 -19.82 -6.82
N SER A 25 -4.37 -20.32 -6.83
CA SER A 25 -5.58 -19.51 -7.05
C SER A 25 -5.80 -18.46 -5.95
N THR A 26 -5.67 -18.84 -4.68
CA THR A 26 -5.89 -17.95 -3.54
C THR A 26 -4.81 -16.86 -3.41
N PRO A 27 -3.50 -17.16 -3.45
CA PRO A 27 -2.49 -16.09 -3.44
C PRO A 27 -2.53 -15.22 -4.71
N ALA A 28 -2.98 -15.76 -5.86
CA ALA A 28 -3.16 -14.98 -7.09
C ALA A 28 -4.09 -13.77 -6.89
N VAL A 29 -5.13 -13.89 -6.05
CA VAL A 29 -6.08 -12.80 -5.76
C VAL A 29 -5.36 -11.57 -5.23
N GLY A 30 -4.44 -11.75 -4.30
CA GLY A 30 -3.66 -10.66 -3.73
C GLY A 30 -2.63 -10.08 -4.70
N VAL A 31 -1.87 -10.96 -5.35
CA VAL A 31 -0.79 -10.54 -6.25
C VAL A 31 -1.34 -9.82 -7.48
N ALA A 32 -2.44 -10.32 -8.08
CA ALA A 32 -3.06 -9.72 -9.26
C ALA A 32 -3.66 -8.31 -9.03
N ARG A 33 -3.86 -7.92 -7.77
CA ARG A 33 -4.30 -6.58 -7.41
C ARG A 33 -3.16 -5.58 -7.20
N ASN A 34 -1.92 -6.06 -7.24
CA ASN A 34 -0.73 -5.23 -7.03
C ASN A 34 0.15 -5.12 -8.27
N ILE A 35 0.18 -6.16 -9.12
CA ILE A 35 1.02 -6.16 -10.33
C ILE A 35 0.20 -6.46 -11.59
N GLY A 36 0.76 -6.08 -12.74
CA GLY A 36 0.10 -6.26 -14.03
C GLY A 36 -0.17 -7.73 -14.37
N ARG A 37 -1.30 -7.99 -15.05
CA ARG A 37 -1.80 -9.33 -15.38
C ARG A 37 -0.75 -10.26 -16.00
N LYS A 38 0.09 -9.77 -16.92
CA LYS A 38 1.12 -10.62 -17.55
C LYS A 38 2.17 -11.08 -16.55
N ARG A 39 2.58 -10.21 -15.63
CA ARG A 39 3.58 -10.51 -14.60
C ARG A 39 3.07 -11.54 -13.58
N VAL A 40 1.80 -11.41 -13.16
CA VAL A 40 1.22 -12.40 -12.26
C VAL A 40 1.04 -13.76 -12.96
N MET A 41 0.64 -13.77 -14.24
CA MET A 41 0.53 -15.02 -15.02
C MET A 41 1.88 -15.69 -15.24
N GLU A 42 2.96 -14.93 -15.41
CA GLU A 42 4.32 -15.46 -15.46
C GLU A 42 4.66 -16.23 -14.18
N LEU A 43 4.46 -15.63 -13.00
CA LEU A 43 4.67 -16.30 -11.71
C LEU A 43 3.81 -17.55 -11.54
N LEU A 44 2.52 -17.46 -11.92
CA LEU A 44 1.55 -18.57 -11.75
C LEU A 44 1.82 -19.75 -12.66
N LEU A 45 2.19 -19.50 -13.93
CA LEU A 45 2.36 -20.56 -14.93
C LEU A 45 3.74 -21.19 -14.88
N THR A 46 4.77 -20.40 -14.56
CA THR A 46 6.15 -20.90 -14.52
C THR A 46 6.54 -21.43 -13.14
N GLY A 47 5.94 -20.88 -12.08
CA GLY A 47 6.33 -21.15 -10.70
C GLY A 47 7.75 -20.66 -10.35
N GLN A 48 8.42 -19.96 -11.28
CA GLN A 48 9.78 -19.49 -11.08
C GLN A 48 9.83 -18.32 -10.09
N PRO A 49 10.81 -18.29 -9.18
CA PRO A 49 11.01 -17.15 -8.27
C PRO A 49 11.54 -15.93 -9.01
N ILE A 50 11.14 -14.75 -8.56
CA ILE A 50 11.74 -13.47 -8.91
C ILE A 50 12.50 -12.91 -7.71
N ASP A 51 13.53 -12.13 -7.95
CA ASP A 51 14.31 -11.45 -6.92
C ASP A 51 13.56 -10.19 -6.38
N ALA A 52 14.08 -9.62 -5.30
CA ALA A 52 13.50 -8.47 -4.64
C ALA A 52 13.48 -7.22 -5.54
N ARG A 53 14.51 -7.02 -6.37
CA ARG A 53 14.58 -5.86 -7.29
C ARG A 53 13.55 -5.97 -8.40
N THR A 54 13.36 -7.16 -8.95
CA THR A 54 12.29 -7.45 -9.92
C THR A 54 10.92 -7.26 -9.29
N ALA A 55 10.71 -7.74 -8.06
CA ALA A 55 9.45 -7.56 -7.34
C ALA A 55 9.15 -6.07 -7.10
N GLN A 56 10.16 -5.26 -6.77
CA GLN A 56 10.04 -3.81 -6.65
C GLN A 56 9.71 -3.15 -7.99
N ALA A 57 10.43 -3.49 -9.05
CA ALA A 57 10.20 -2.95 -10.38
C ALA A 57 8.80 -3.28 -10.93
N TRP A 58 8.23 -4.41 -10.49
CA TRP A 58 6.87 -4.81 -10.86
C TRP A 58 5.79 -4.13 -9.99
N GLY A 59 6.16 -3.53 -8.87
CA GLY A 59 5.24 -2.88 -7.94
C GLY A 59 4.66 -3.83 -6.87
N LEU A 60 5.23 -5.04 -6.72
CA LEU A 60 4.81 -5.98 -5.69
C LEU A 60 5.23 -5.53 -4.29
N ILE A 61 6.38 -4.85 -4.19
CA ILE A 61 6.91 -4.30 -2.95
C ILE A 61 7.38 -2.85 -3.15
N ASN A 62 7.47 -2.09 -2.06
CA ASN A 62 7.76 -0.66 -2.09
C ASN A 62 9.27 -0.36 -2.06
N ARG A 63 10.04 -1.14 -1.29
CA ARG A 63 11.48 -0.90 -1.08
C ARG A 63 12.25 -2.21 -0.99
N VAL A 64 13.49 -2.14 -1.46
CA VAL A 64 14.50 -3.19 -1.30
C VAL A 64 15.71 -2.56 -0.61
N VAL A 65 16.18 -3.18 0.45
CA VAL A 65 17.29 -2.70 1.28
C VAL A 65 18.21 -3.86 1.66
N PRO A 66 19.49 -3.61 2.03
CA PRO A 66 20.32 -4.63 2.66
C PRO A 66 19.65 -5.21 3.91
N ALA A 67 19.91 -6.48 4.24
CA ALA A 67 19.23 -7.17 5.33
C ALA A 67 19.37 -6.44 6.68
N GLU A 68 20.53 -5.89 6.96
CA GLU A 68 20.85 -5.12 8.17
C GLU A 68 20.12 -3.78 8.25
N ALA A 69 19.64 -3.25 7.13
CA ALA A 69 18.89 -2.00 7.07
C ALA A 69 17.36 -2.19 7.14
N LEU A 70 16.87 -3.44 7.16
CA LEU A 70 15.42 -3.74 7.06
C LEU A 70 14.62 -3.07 8.19
N ASP A 71 15.06 -3.22 9.43
CA ASP A 71 14.38 -2.65 10.60
C ASP A 71 14.41 -1.12 10.61
N ALA A 72 15.50 -0.54 10.13
CA ALA A 72 15.62 0.93 10.03
C ALA A 72 14.65 1.49 8.98
N GLU A 73 14.52 0.83 7.82
CA GLU A 73 13.61 1.27 6.77
C GLU A 73 12.13 1.04 7.18
N LEU A 74 11.82 -0.05 7.89
CA LEU A 74 10.49 -0.27 8.47
C LEU A 74 10.13 0.83 9.47
N ARG A 75 11.04 1.17 10.39
CA ARG A 75 10.85 2.29 11.33
C ARG A 75 10.62 3.60 10.59
N ARG A 76 11.42 3.90 9.57
CA ARG A 76 11.25 5.11 8.75
C ARG A 76 9.85 5.20 8.14
N PHE A 77 9.30 4.11 7.60
CA PHE A 77 7.93 4.10 7.06
C PHE A 77 6.88 4.29 8.17
N THR A 78 7.02 3.58 9.29
CA THR A 78 6.07 3.69 10.40
C THR A 78 6.06 5.09 10.98
N ASP A 79 7.22 5.69 11.19
CA ASP A 79 7.35 7.05 11.73
C ASP A 79 6.70 8.09 10.82
N LEU A 80 6.88 7.95 9.50
CA LEU A 80 6.21 8.82 8.52
C LEU A 80 4.68 8.71 8.56
N ILE A 81 4.15 7.52 8.84
CA ILE A 81 2.70 7.28 8.92
C ILE A 81 2.14 7.76 10.26
N VAL A 82 2.79 7.40 11.36
CA VAL A 82 2.37 7.77 12.71
C VAL A 82 2.42 9.29 12.92
N ALA A 83 3.30 9.99 12.21
CA ALA A 83 3.34 11.45 12.21
C ALA A 83 2.16 12.12 11.48
N ARG A 84 1.16 11.37 11.04
CA ARG A 84 -0.04 11.90 10.36
C ARG A 84 -1.26 11.74 11.25
N SER A 85 -2.32 12.50 10.97
CA SER A 85 -3.61 12.35 11.64
C SER A 85 -4.10 10.90 11.54
N ALA A 86 -4.29 10.23 12.67
CA ALA A 86 -4.78 8.86 12.73
C ALA A 86 -6.19 8.74 12.14
N ALA A 87 -7.04 9.73 12.41
CA ALA A 87 -8.42 9.81 11.90
C ALA A 87 -8.43 9.92 10.37
N THR A 88 -7.57 10.77 9.80
CA THR A 88 -7.44 10.94 8.34
C THR A 88 -6.92 9.67 7.67
N ILE A 89 -5.88 9.02 8.23
CA ILE A 89 -5.36 7.75 7.70
C ILE A 89 -6.44 6.66 7.74
N ALA A 90 -7.18 6.53 8.85
CA ALA A 90 -8.23 5.53 8.99
C ALA A 90 -9.37 5.74 7.98
N LEU A 91 -9.82 6.99 7.81
CA LEU A 91 -10.83 7.34 6.79
C LEU A 91 -10.31 7.03 5.39
N GLY A 92 -9.11 7.51 5.06
CA GLY A 92 -8.51 7.35 3.74
C GLY A 92 -8.33 5.88 3.34
N LYS A 93 -7.84 5.04 4.24
CA LYS A 93 -7.71 3.58 3.99
C LYS A 93 -9.06 2.92 3.74
N ARG A 94 -10.07 3.20 4.56
CA ARG A 94 -11.43 2.65 4.34
C ARG A 94 -11.98 3.07 2.98
N THR A 95 -11.86 4.35 2.64
CA THR A 95 -12.33 4.89 1.35
C THR A 95 -11.61 4.24 0.18
N PHE A 96 -10.29 4.12 0.25
CA PHE A 96 -9.47 3.49 -0.79
C PHE A 96 -9.93 2.05 -1.08
N TYR A 97 -10.05 1.23 -0.03
CA TYR A 97 -10.45 -0.18 -0.22
C TYR A 97 -11.93 -0.37 -0.56
N ARG A 98 -12.79 0.59 -0.24
CA ARG A 98 -14.18 0.57 -0.66
C ARG A 98 -14.32 0.87 -2.15
N GLN A 99 -13.60 1.86 -2.68
CA GLN A 99 -13.80 2.34 -4.05
C GLN A 99 -12.98 1.61 -5.12
N ILE A 100 -11.83 0.97 -4.77
CA ILE A 100 -10.85 0.45 -5.75
C ILE A 100 -11.39 -0.65 -6.67
N GLY A 101 -12.50 -1.28 -6.30
CA GLY A 101 -13.16 -2.32 -7.10
C GLY A 101 -14.39 -1.85 -7.88
N ASP A 102 -14.81 -0.59 -7.68
CA ASP A 102 -16.04 -0.05 -8.25
C ASP A 102 -15.84 0.56 -9.65
N SER A 103 -16.95 0.94 -10.29
CA SER A 103 -16.89 1.75 -11.51
C SER A 103 -16.30 3.13 -11.22
N LEU A 104 -15.75 3.79 -12.24
CA LEU A 104 -15.14 5.11 -12.07
C LEU A 104 -16.12 6.14 -11.48
N GLU A 105 -17.38 6.12 -11.90
CA GLU A 105 -18.44 6.99 -11.41
C GLU A 105 -18.70 6.76 -9.91
N ALA A 106 -18.98 5.51 -9.52
CA ALA A 106 -19.21 5.15 -8.12
C ALA A 106 -17.97 5.42 -7.23
N ALA A 107 -16.76 5.22 -7.76
CA ALA A 107 -15.54 5.53 -7.03
C ALA A 107 -15.39 7.02 -6.73
N TYR A 108 -15.75 7.91 -7.67
CA TYR A 108 -15.75 9.36 -7.43
C TYR A 108 -16.83 9.80 -6.45
N ASP A 109 -18.01 9.19 -6.47
CA ASP A 109 -19.07 9.47 -5.50
C ASP A 109 -18.59 9.13 -4.08
N ILE A 110 -18.07 7.92 -3.89
CA ILE A 110 -17.51 7.47 -2.60
C ILE A 110 -16.37 8.40 -2.14
N ALA A 111 -15.47 8.77 -3.04
CA ALA A 111 -14.32 9.61 -2.71
C ALA A 111 -14.75 11.05 -2.36
N SER A 112 -15.76 11.60 -3.04
CA SER A 112 -16.29 12.94 -2.80
C SER A 112 -16.96 13.04 -1.44
N GLU A 113 -17.79 12.04 -1.07
CA GLU A 113 -18.39 11.94 0.27
C GLU A 113 -17.31 11.87 1.36
N ALA A 114 -16.29 11.04 1.15
CA ALA A 114 -15.20 10.88 2.10
C ALA A 114 -14.38 12.17 2.25
N MET A 115 -14.13 12.89 1.15
CA MET A 115 -13.43 14.17 1.17
C MET A 115 -14.22 15.22 1.92
N ALA A 116 -15.54 15.33 1.66
CA ALA A 116 -16.43 16.26 2.38
C ALA A 116 -16.44 15.96 3.90
N CYS A 117 -16.52 14.66 4.26
CA CYS A 117 -16.42 14.23 5.65
C CYS A 117 -15.05 14.60 6.27
N ASN A 118 -13.96 14.34 5.57
CA ASN A 118 -12.60 14.64 6.07
C ASN A 118 -12.41 16.16 6.30
N MET A 119 -12.94 17.00 5.41
CA MET A 119 -12.87 18.46 5.56
C MET A 119 -13.61 18.98 6.79
N SER A 120 -14.50 18.20 7.39
CA SER A 120 -15.17 18.55 8.66
C SER A 120 -14.36 18.16 9.92
N TYR A 121 -13.24 17.45 9.77
CA TYR A 121 -12.41 17.07 10.91
C TYR A 121 -11.59 18.26 11.43
N GLU A 122 -11.41 18.32 12.76
CA GLU A 122 -10.53 19.32 13.39
C GLU A 122 -9.12 19.22 12.90
N ASP A 123 -8.61 17.99 12.65
CA ASP A 123 -7.29 17.74 12.08
C ASP A 123 -7.14 18.36 10.68
N ALA A 124 -8.19 18.37 9.86
CA ALA A 124 -8.13 19.00 8.54
C ALA A 124 -7.97 20.52 8.65
N ALA A 125 -8.74 21.15 9.53
CA ALA A 125 -8.64 22.58 9.77
C ALA A 125 -7.27 22.96 10.36
N ALA A 126 -6.81 22.22 11.38
CA ALA A 126 -5.48 22.43 12.00
C ALA A 126 -4.33 22.22 11.01
N GLY A 127 -4.43 21.17 10.18
CA GLY A 127 -3.42 20.87 9.16
C GLY A 127 -3.33 21.93 8.08
N ILE A 128 -4.46 22.42 7.56
CA ILE A 128 -4.51 23.50 6.56
C ILE A 128 -3.92 24.80 7.16
N ASP A 129 -4.33 25.17 8.37
CA ASP A 129 -3.84 26.37 9.04
C ASP A 129 -2.33 26.31 9.33
N ALA A 130 -1.82 25.17 9.80
CA ALA A 130 -0.40 24.97 10.01
C ALA A 130 0.38 25.03 8.68
N PHE A 131 -0.14 24.44 7.59
CA PHE A 131 0.46 24.48 6.26
C PHE A 131 0.57 25.94 5.75
N LEU A 132 -0.54 26.68 5.80
CA LEU A 132 -0.55 28.10 5.38
C LEU A 132 0.38 28.97 6.25
N GLY A 133 0.42 28.71 7.56
CA GLY A 133 1.27 29.39 8.52
C GLY A 133 2.73 28.92 8.50
N LYS A 134 3.11 27.93 7.67
CA LYS A 134 4.43 27.27 7.63
C LYS A 134 4.90 26.81 9.01
N ARG A 135 3.99 26.24 9.79
CA ARG A 135 4.23 25.77 11.17
C ARG A 135 4.30 24.23 11.19
N PRO A 136 5.00 23.61 12.15
CA PRO A 136 4.89 22.17 12.40
C PRO A 136 3.43 21.75 12.61
N MET A 137 3.11 20.51 12.21
CA MET A 137 1.81 19.91 12.44
C MET A 137 1.70 19.40 13.87
N ASP A 138 0.56 19.66 14.49
CA ASP A 138 0.11 19.05 15.73
C ASP A 138 -1.33 18.60 15.52
N TRP A 139 -1.61 17.32 15.80
CA TRP A 139 -2.89 16.74 15.45
C TRP A 139 -3.81 16.72 16.67
N PRO A 140 -4.96 17.45 16.67
CA PRO A 140 -5.90 17.49 17.80
C PRO A 140 -6.48 16.12 18.17
N SER A 141 -6.60 15.21 17.21
CA SER A 141 -7.14 13.87 17.46
C SER A 141 -6.13 12.88 18.06
N GLY A 142 -4.87 13.28 18.26
CA GLY A 142 -3.82 12.49 18.95
C GLY A 142 -3.16 11.44 18.08
#